data_3e12a0cb604daad1967ef3aaa83cd617
#
_entry.id   3e12a0cb604daad1967ef3aaa83cd617
#
_cell.length_a   1.000
_cell.length_b   1.000
_cell.length_c   1.000
_cell.angle_alpha   90.00
_cell.angle_beta   90.00
_cell.angle_gamma   90.00
#
_symmetry.space_group_name_H-M   'P 1'
#
loop_
_entity.id
_entity.type
_entity.pdbx_description
1 polymer ?
#
loop_
_entity_poly.entity_id
_entity_poly.type
_entity_poly.pdbx_seq_one_letter_code
_entity_poly.pdbx_strand_id
1 'polypeptide(L)'
;DARIPEQPVFVSAQADFLLQKVVAESVHTASPAFVGHMTSALPYFMLPLARIMIALNQNLVKTETSKAFTPLERQVLGMLHHLVYARDDAFYAQYLQDSRHALGAFCSGGTVANLTALWVARNNALPADGDFEGVAREGLHRALAHYGHADAAIVVSRLGHYSLNKAADVLGLGRKSLHAIEVDAHNRVDLARLERVCNELAARR
;
A
#
# COMPACT_ATOMS: atom_id res chain seq x y z
N ASP A 1 -1.70 33.45 -0.38
CA ASP A 1 -1.66 33.82 1.02
C ASP A 1 -1.68 32.56 1.88
N ALA A 2 -0.82 32.51 2.91
CA ALA A 2 -0.73 31.36 3.82
C ALA A 2 -1.60 31.52 5.07
N ARG A 3 -2.38 32.59 5.15
CA ARG A 3 -3.23 32.87 6.31
C ARG A 3 -4.63 32.29 6.11
N ILE A 4 -5.15 31.73 7.17
CA ILE A 4 -6.58 31.36 7.23
C ILE A 4 -7.38 32.66 7.28
N PRO A 5 -8.40 32.84 6.42
CA PRO A 5 -9.26 34.02 6.47
C PRO A 5 -9.92 34.16 7.85
N GLU A 6 -9.90 35.36 8.41
CA GLU A 6 -10.56 35.64 9.71
C GLU A 6 -12.08 35.62 9.61
N GLN A 7 -12.62 35.90 8.43
CA GLN A 7 -14.06 35.91 8.17
C GLN A 7 -14.46 34.75 7.28
N PRO A 8 -15.57 34.04 7.60
CA PRO A 8 -16.09 33.00 6.76
C PRO A 8 -16.61 33.59 5.44
N VAL A 9 -16.48 32.82 4.36
CA VAL A 9 -17.07 33.14 3.05
C VAL A 9 -18.25 32.22 2.77
N PHE A 10 -19.19 32.69 1.96
CA PHE A 10 -20.31 31.85 1.52
C PHE A 10 -19.79 30.71 0.66
N VAL A 11 -20.36 29.51 0.85
CA VAL A 11 -20.00 28.29 0.11
C VAL A 11 -20.13 28.51 -1.41
N SER A 12 -21.19 29.22 -1.87
CA SER A 12 -21.37 29.53 -3.29
C SER A 12 -20.24 30.39 -3.86
N ALA A 13 -19.83 31.44 -3.15
CA ALA A 13 -18.73 32.28 -3.60
C ALA A 13 -17.41 31.52 -3.65
N GLN A 14 -17.16 30.63 -2.70
CA GLN A 14 -15.98 29.76 -2.73
C GLN A 14 -16.06 28.72 -3.87
N ALA A 15 -17.22 28.17 -4.14
CA ALA A 15 -17.44 27.25 -5.26
C ALA A 15 -17.19 27.94 -6.61
N ASP A 16 -17.70 29.17 -6.78
CA ASP A 16 -17.45 29.97 -7.98
C ASP A 16 -15.98 30.28 -8.17
N PHE A 17 -15.27 30.65 -7.10
CA PHE A 17 -13.83 30.84 -7.14
C PHE A 17 -13.10 29.57 -7.57
N LEU A 18 -13.44 28.41 -6.99
CA LEU A 18 -12.82 27.13 -7.36
C LEU A 18 -13.07 26.78 -8.81
N LEU A 19 -14.29 26.97 -9.31
CA LEU A 19 -14.61 26.68 -10.72
C LEU A 19 -13.85 27.59 -11.67
N GLN A 20 -13.84 28.91 -11.42
CA GLN A 20 -13.28 29.89 -12.33
C GLN A 20 -11.75 30.00 -12.28
N LYS A 21 -11.13 29.71 -11.12
CA LYS A 21 -9.69 29.92 -10.92
C LYS A 21 -8.90 28.63 -10.76
N VAL A 22 -9.46 27.61 -10.15
CA VAL A 22 -8.75 26.36 -9.90
C VAL A 22 -9.08 25.31 -10.95
N VAL A 23 -10.35 25.03 -11.16
CA VAL A 23 -10.78 24.01 -12.15
C VAL A 23 -10.42 24.43 -13.56
N ALA A 24 -10.64 25.69 -13.93
CA ALA A 24 -10.31 26.21 -15.25
C ALA A 24 -8.82 26.08 -15.61
N GLU A 25 -7.93 26.21 -14.62
CA GLU A 25 -6.48 26.09 -14.80
C GLU A 25 -5.94 24.67 -14.51
N SER A 26 -6.83 23.72 -14.21
CA SER A 26 -6.45 22.35 -13.91
C SER A 26 -6.29 21.50 -15.17
N VAL A 27 -5.54 20.41 -15.08
CA VAL A 27 -5.42 19.45 -16.17
C VAL A 27 -6.72 18.66 -16.33
N HIS A 28 -7.35 18.77 -17.50
CA HIS A 28 -8.61 18.08 -17.82
C HIS A 28 -8.35 16.67 -18.35
N THR A 29 -8.15 15.71 -17.45
CA THR A 29 -7.85 14.30 -17.80
C THR A 29 -8.98 13.60 -18.57
N ALA A 30 -10.22 14.11 -18.52
CA ALA A 30 -11.36 13.62 -19.29
C ALA A 30 -11.42 14.19 -20.72
N SER A 31 -10.56 15.15 -21.07
CA SER A 31 -10.51 15.72 -22.42
C SER A 31 -9.98 14.70 -23.43
N PRO A 32 -10.60 14.59 -24.62
CA PRO A 32 -10.04 13.77 -25.70
C PRO A 32 -8.64 14.19 -26.15
N ALA A 33 -8.25 15.46 -25.89
CA ALA A 33 -6.93 15.98 -26.20
C ALA A 33 -5.88 15.67 -25.10
N PHE A 34 -6.27 15.06 -23.98
CA PHE A 34 -5.32 14.69 -22.94
C PHE A 34 -4.48 13.50 -23.37
N VAL A 35 -3.20 13.74 -23.60
CA VAL A 35 -2.18 12.73 -23.90
C VAL A 35 -1.08 12.88 -22.87
N GLY A 36 -1.07 12.03 -21.89
CA GLY A 36 -0.09 12.19 -20.83
C GLY A 36 -0.16 11.09 -19.79
N HIS A 37 0.05 11.43 -18.55
CA HIS A 37 0.20 10.57 -17.38
C HIS A 37 -0.84 9.41 -17.30
N MET A 38 -0.64 8.45 -16.44
CA MET A 38 -1.47 7.24 -16.24
C MET A 38 -2.92 7.52 -15.78
N THR A 39 -3.29 8.77 -15.56
CA THR A 39 -4.66 9.18 -15.20
C THR A 39 -5.50 9.35 -16.46
N SER A 40 -6.78 8.98 -16.38
CA SER A 40 -7.73 9.11 -17.47
C SER A 40 -9.11 9.47 -16.94
N ALA A 41 -10.08 9.64 -17.84
CA ALA A 41 -11.48 9.78 -17.46
C ALA A 41 -11.96 8.61 -16.62
N LEU A 42 -12.70 8.89 -15.57
CA LEU A 42 -13.35 7.87 -14.76
C LEU A 42 -14.62 7.35 -15.45
N PRO A 43 -15.01 6.08 -15.22
CA PRO A 43 -16.27 5.55 -15.70
C PRO A 43 -17.46 6.40 -15.21
N TYR A 44 -18.49 6.54 -16.04
CA TYR A 44 -19.65 7.40 -15.75
C TYR A 44 -20.36 7.06 -14.43
N PHE A 45 -20.36 5.80 -14.03
CA PHE A 45 -21.01 5.34 -12.79
C PHE A 45 -20.27 5.78 -11.51
N MET A 46 -19.06 6.33 -11.62
CA MET A 46 -18.32 6.82 -10.45
C MET A 46 -19.00 8.03 -9.79
N LEU A 47 -19.70 8.85 -10.56
CA LEU A 47 -20.43 10.00 -10.00
C LEU A 47 -21.55 9.59 -9.03
N PRO A 48 -22.50 8.69 -9.38
CA PRO A 48 -23.48 8.22 -8.42
C PRO A 48 -22.87 7.47 -7.24
N LEU A 49 -21.79 6.69 -7.43
CA LEU A 49 -21.09 6.04 -6.33
C LEU A 49 -20.46 7.06 -5.38
N ALA A 50 -19.81 8.11 -5.90
CA ALA A 50 -19.25 9.16 -5.08
C ALA A 50 -20.32 9.86 -4.22
N ARG A 51 -21.52 10.11 -4.77
CA ARG A 51 -22.65 10.67 -4.02
C ARG A 51 -23.08 9.77 -2.86
N ILE A 52 -23.18 8.46 -3.08
CA ILE A 52 -23.51 7.49 -2.03
C ILE A 52 -22.42 7.51 -0.93
N MET A 53 -21.15 7.48 -1.31
CA MET A 53 -20.04 7.50 -0.36
C MET A 53 -20.02 8.78 0.48
N ILE A 54 -20.25 9.94 -0.15
CA ILE A 54 -20.31 11.24 0.54
C ILE A 54 -21.51 11.29 1.49
N ALA A 55 -22.69 10.84 1.03
CA ALA A 55 -23.93 10.88 1.85
C ALA A 55 -23.85 9.97 3.06
N LEU A 56 -23.22 8.80 2.94
CA LEU A 56 -23.09 7.84 4.04
C LEU A 56 -21.90 8.11 4.95
N ASN A 57 -20.82 8.64 4.41
CA ASN A 57 -19.57 8.99 5.14
C ASN A 57 -19.17 7.93 6.18
N GLN A 58 -19.11 6.65 5.75
CA GLN A 58 -18.91 5.52 6.66
C GLN A 58 -17.45 5.36 7.09
N ASN A 59 -17.25 5.01 8.35
CA ASN A 59 -15.95 4.63 8.89
C ASN A 59 -15.84 3.09 8.92
N LEU A 60 -14.98 2.54 8.06
CA LEU A 60 -14.82 1.09 7.85
C LEU A 60 -13.92 0.40 8.89
N VAL A 61 -13.45 1.12 9.92
CA VAL A 61 -12.52 0.56 10.92
C VAL A 61 -13.08 -0.66 11.65
N LYS A 62 -14.40 -0.72 11.81
CA LYS A 62 -15.10 -1.86 12.43
C LYS A 62 -16.56 -1.92 12.00
N THR A 63 -17.14 -3.11 12.13
CA THR A 63 -18.53 -3.37 11.72
C THR A 63 -19.55 -2.50 12.47
N GLU A 64 -19.30 -2.16 13.74
CA GLU A 64 -20.19 -1.31 14.52
C GLU A 64 -20.33 0.11 13.95
N THR A 65 -19.31 0.62 13.27
CA THR A 65 -19.30 1.98 12.72
C THR A 65 -19.75 2.06 11.27
N SER A 66 -19.71 0.95 10.51
CA SER A 66 -20.03 0.95 9.08
C SER A 66 -21.09 -0.09 8.68
N LYS A 67 -21.48 -0.99 9.60
CA LYS A 67 -22.43 -2.08 9.31
C LYS A 67 -22.01 -2.88 8.06
N ALA A 68 -22.71 -2.68 6.96
CA ALA A 68 -22.52 -3.44 5.72
C ALA A 68 -21.19 -3.15 5.00
N PHE A 69 -20.59 -1.97 5.16
CA PHE A 69 -19.42 -1.60 4.38
C PHE A 69 -18.14 -2.32 4.80
N THR A 70 -17.95 -2.62 6.09
CA THR A 70 -16.79 -3.41 6.55
C THR A 70 -16.83 -4.85 6.01
N PRO A 71 -17.94 -5.62 6.09
CA PRO A 71 -18.04 -6.91 5.41
C PRO A 71 -17.89 -6.84 3.89
N LEU A 72 -18.40 -5.77 3.26
CA LEU A 72 -18.26 -5.56 1.81
C LEU A 72 -16.79 -5.36 1.41
N GLU A 73 -16.04 -4.55 2.16
CA GLU A 73 -14.59 -4.37 1.93
C GLU A 73 -13.86 -5.72 2.03
N ARG A 74 -14.14 -6.51 3.07
CA ARG A 74 -13.56 -7.85 3.22
C ARG A 74 -13.91 -8.76 2.05
N GLN A 75 -15.14 -8.70 1.56
CA GLN A 75 -15.57 -9.49 0.40
C GLN A 75 -14.78 -9.11 -0.85
N VAL A 76 -14.58 -7.82 -1.13
CA VAL A 76 -13.80 -7.36 -2.29
C VAL A 76 -12.33 -7.77 -2.16
N LEU A 77 -11.73 -7.65 -0.97
CA LEU A 77 -10.38 -8.14 -0.71
C LEU A 77 -10.27 -9.66 -0.92
N GLY A 78 -11.28 -10.43 -0.49
CA GLY A 78 -11.35 -11.86 -0.73
C GLY A 78 -11.44 -12.22 -2.21
N MET A 79 -12.23 -11.48 -3.01
CA MET A 79 -12.31 -11.67 -4.46
C MET A 79 -10.93 -11.43 -5.12
N LEU A 80 -10.23 -10.36 -4.74
CA LEU A 80 -8.87 -10.07 -5.24
C LEU A 80 -7.87 -11.14 -4.80
N HIS A 81 -7.94 -11.58 -3.54
CA HIS A 81 -7.11 -12.67 -3.03
C HIS A 81 -7.35 -13.96 -3.81
N HIS A 82 -8.60 -14.30 -4.13
CA HIS A 82 -8.94 -15.48 -4.91
C HIS A 82 -8.34 -15.43 -6.32
N LEU A 83 -8.35 -14.27 -6.98
CA LEU A 83 -7.72 -14.09 -8.30
C LEU A 83 -6.22 -14.36 -8.29
N VAL A 84 -5.53 -14.05 -7.18
CA VAL A 84 -4.07 -14.20 -7.08
C VAL A 84 -3.66 -15.59 -6.55
N TYR A 85 -4.35 -16.08 -5.52
CA TYR A 85 -3.92 -17.28 -4.78
C TYR A 85 -4.79 -18.50 -5.04
N ALA A 86 -5.97 -18.35 -5.63
CA ALA A 86 -6.88 -19.42 -6.04
C ALA A 86 -7.08 -20.53 -4.98
N ARG A 87 -7.30 -20.13 -3.71
CA ARG A 87 -7.61 -21.07 -2.63
C ARG A 87 -8.99 -21.69 -2.86
N ASP A 88 -9.29 -22.78 -2.15
CA ASP A 88 -10.57 -23.46 -2.22
C ASP A 88 -11.69 -22.71 -1.47
N ASP A 89 -12.93 -23.11 -1.70
CA ASP A 89 -14.10 -22.49 -1.08
C ASP A 89 -14.10 -22.64 0.45
N ALA A 90 -13.55 -23.73 0.99
CA ALA A 90 -13.45 -23.96 2.42
C ALA A 90 -12.56 -22.89 3.10
N PHE A 91 -11.45 -22.53 2.45
CA PHE A 91 -10.58 -21.44 2.92
C PHE A 91 -11.34 -20.11 2.99
N TYR A 92 -12.07 -19.75 1.92
CA TYR A 92 -12.81 -18.46 1.93
C TYR A 92 -13.99 -18.48 2.88
N ALA A 93 -14.70 -19.62 3.02
CA ALA A 93 -15.75 -19.77 4.02
C ALA A 93 -15.24 -19.57 5.45
N GLN A 94 -14.02 -19.99 5.73
CA GLN A 94 -13.40 -19.86 7.05
C GLN A 94 -12.85 -18.45 7.31
N TYR A 95 -12.13 -17.85 6.35
CA TYR A 95 -11.28 -16.67 6.63
C TYR A 95 -11.85 -15.36 6.10
N LEU A 96 -12.80 -15.37 5.17
CA LEU A 96 -13.29 -14.18 4.49
C LEU A 96 -13.84 -13.12 5.46
N GLN A 97 -14.63 -13.54 6.44
CA GLN A 97 -15.25 -12.66 7.42
C GLN A 97 -14.71 -12.85 8.86
N ASP A 98 -13.67 -13.63 9.05
CA ASP A 98 -13.04 -13.79 10.37
C ASP A 98 -12.28 -12.51 10.75
N SER A 99 -12.69 -11.88 11.86
CA SER A 99 -12.09 -10.62 12.34
C SER A 99 -10.62 -10.73 12.75
N ARG A 100 -10.12 -11.95 12.97
CA ARG A 100 -8.72 -12.22 13.35
C ARG A 100 -7.79 -12.32 12.15
N HIS A 101 -8.34 -12.41 10.94
CA HIS A 101 -7.60 -12.59 9.69
C HIS A 101 -7.91 -11.46 8.71
N ALA A 102 -6.94 -11.12 7.86
CA ALA A 102 -7.11 -10.20 6.76
C ALA A 102 -6.53 -10.82 5.49
N LEU A 103 -7.35 -10.94 4.44
CA LEU A 103 -6.93 -11.46 3.13
C LEU A 103 -6.25 -10.39 2.27
N GLY A 104 -6.16 -9.18 2.77
CA GLY A 104 -5.53 -8.03 2.13
C GLY A 104 -5.85 -6.75 2.87
N ALA A 105 -5.38 -5.63 2.34
CA ALA A 105 -5.68 -4.30 2.87
C ALA A 105 -5.83 -3.29 1.72
N PHE A 106 -6.87 -2.45 1.77
CA PHE A 106 -6.96 -1.27 0.94
C PHE A 106 -6.02 -0.19 1.46
N CYS A 107 -5.25 0.40 0.55
CA CYS A 107 -4.29 1.44 0.86
C CYS A 107 -4.58 2.71 0.03
N SER A 108 -4.22 3.86 0.56
CA SER A 108 -4.42 5.16 -0.10
C SER A 108 -3.56 5.38 -1.36
N GLY A 109 -2.72 4.42 -1.71
CA GLY A 109 -1.88 4.48 -2.91
C GLY A 109 -0.77 3.42 -2.88
N GLY A 110 -0.11 3.19 -4.03
CA GLY A 110 0.90 2.14 -4.22
C GLY A 110 2.09 2.24 -3.26
N THR A 111 2.48 3.44 -2.84
CA THR A 111 3.55 3.62 -1.84
C THR A 111 3.16 3.03 -0.49
N VAL A 112 1.93 3.29 -0.02
CA VAL A 112 1.43 2.74 1.24
C VAL A 112 1.22 1.23 1.11
N ALA A 113 0.75 0.74 -0.04
CA ALA A 113 0.61 -0.68 -0.31
C ALA A 113 1.96 -1.42 -0.22
N ASN A 114 3.01 -0.89 -0.87
CA ASN A 114 4.36 -1.45 -0.80
C ASN A 114 4.93 -1.40 0.64
N LEU A 115 4.70 -0.30 1.36
CA LEU A 115 5.10 -0.18 2.76
C LEU A 115 4.40 -1.24 3.62
N THR A 116 3.10 -1.40 3.47
CA THR A 116 2.30 -2.39 4.21
C THR A 116 2.78 -3.81 3.92
N ALA A 117 3.01 -4.16 2.65
CA ALA A 117 3.51 -5.47 2.25
C ALA A 117 4.89 -5.78 2.87
N LEU A 118 5.83 -4.83 2.81
CA LEU A 118 7.15 -4.98 3.40
C LEU A 118 7.11 -5.00 4.94
N TRP A 119 6.21 -4.26 5.55
CA TRP A 119 5.99 -4.30 7.00
C TRP A 119 5.52 -5.68 7.45
N VAL A 120 4.52 -6.25 6.76
CA VAL A 120 4.05 -7.61 7.03
C VAL A 120 5.16 -8.64 6.81
N ALA A 121 5.90 -8.54 5.69
CA ALA A 121 7.01 -9.44 5.39
C ALA A 121 8.10 -9.38 6.49
N ARG A 122 8.49 -8.18 6.94
CA ARG A 122 9.45 -8.00 8.04
C ARG A 122 8.95 -8.65 9.34
N ASN A 123 7.69 -8.42 9.68
CA ASN A 123 7.12 -8.96 10.92
C ASN A 123 7.03 -10.49 10.88
N ASN A 124 6.73 -11.06 9.72
CA ASN A 124 6.70 -12.51 9.53
C ASN A 124 8.10 -13.13 9.52
N ALA A 125 9.12 -12.41 9.07
CA ALA A 125 10.49 -12.87 9.07
C ALA A 125 11.14 -12.83 10.46
N LEU A 126 10.62 -12.00 11.36
CA LEU A 126 11.17 -11.78 12.72
C LEU A 126 10.01 -11.89 13.75
N PRO A 127 9.37 -13.09 13.84
CA PRO A 127 8.23 -13.32 14.72
C PRO A 127 8.64 -13.34 16.21
N ALA A 128 7.69 -13.61 17.09
CA ALA A 128 7.98 -13.93 18.49
C ALA A 128 8.66 -15.32 18.58
N ASP A 129 9.65 -15.44 19.49
CA ASP A 129 10.40 -16.67 19.75
C ASP A 129 10.95 -16.68 21.18
N GLY A 130 10.56 -17.67 22.00
CA GLY A 130 10.92 -17.71 23.41
C GLY A 130 10.46 -16.46 24.18
N ASP A 131 11.40 -15.78 24.83
CA ASP A 131 11.14 -14.55 25.58
C ASP A 131 11.09 -13.29 24.69
N PHE A 132 11.41 -13.41 23.41
CA PHE A 132 11.31 -12.32 22.45
C PHE A 132 9.87 -12.21 21.91
N GLU A 133 9.22 -11.08 22.17
CA GLU A 133 7.81 -10.88 21.78
C GLU A 133 7.59 -10.49 20.29
N GLY A 134 8.66 -10.52 19.48
CA GLY A 134 8.61 -10.22 18.05
C GLY A 134 8.96 -8.78 17.69
N VAL A 135 9.37 -8.56 16.43
CA VAL A 135 9.82 -7.25 15.93
C VAL A 135 8.75 -6.16 16.08
N ALA A 136 7.49 -6.52 16.02
CA ALA A 136 6.39 -5.56 16.16
C ALA A 136 6.31 -4.94 17.56
N ARG A 137 6.75 -5.66 18.60
CA ARG A 137 6.75 -5.21 19.99
C ARG A 137 8.08 -4.64 20.43
N GLU A 138 9.18 -5.31 20.05
CA GLU A 138 10.50 -4.99 20.59
C GLU A 138 11.40 -4.22 19.63
N GLY A 139 10.98 -4.07 18.38
CA GLY A 139 11.69 -3.29 17.38
C GLY A 139 12.78 -4.06 16.64
N LEU A 140 13.25 -3.48 15.52
CA LEU A 140 14.16 -4.15 14.59
C LEU A 140 15.52 -4.47 15.20
N HIS A 141 16.09 -3.55 15.98
CA HIS A 141 17.41 -3.74 16.58
C HIS A 141 17.43 -4.97 17.51
N ARG A 142 16.44 -5.10 18.38
CA ARG A 142 16.34 -6.27 19.29
C ARG A 142 16.04 -7.56 18.53
N ALA A 143 15.21 -7.47 17.49
CA ALA A 143 14.90 -8.62 16.64
C ALA A 143 16.15 -9.16 15.94
N LEU A 144 16.94 -8.29 15.31
CA LEU A 144 18.19 -8.70 14.66
C LEU A 144 19.17 -9.33 15.66
N ALA A 145 19.32 -8.73 16.84
CA ALA A 145 20.18 -9.28 17.90
C ALA A 145 19.69 -10.65 18.38
N HIS A 146 18.38 -10.83 18.58
CA HIS A 146 17.78 -12.08 19.02
C HIS A 146 18.03 -13.22 18.02
N TYR A 147 17.83 -12.94 16.71
CA TYR A 147 18.04 -13.94 15.65
C TYR A 147 19.50 -14.09 15.21
N GLY A 148 20.43 -13.34 15.80
CA GLY A 148 21.84 -13.36 15.42
C GLY A 148 22.12 -12.82 14.03
N HIS A 149 21.28 -11.90 13.53
CA HIS A 149 21.44 -11.26 12.24
C HIS A 149 22.15 -9.91 12.39
N ALA A 150 23.15 -9.66 11.55
CA ALA A 150 23.84 -8.37 11.50
C ALA A 150 22.97 -7.28 10.84
N ASP A 151 22.15 -7.66 9.86
CA ASP A 151 21.34 -6.73 9.05
C ASP A 151 20.14 -7.45 8.42
N ALA A 152 19.26 -6.67 7.79
CA ALA A 152 18.15 -7.15 6.97
C ALA A 152 18.16 -6.44 5.61
N ALA A 153 17.90 -7.18 4.55
CA ALA A 153 17.96 -6.68 3.18
C ALA A 153 16.65 -6.86 2.42
N ILE A 154 16.39 -5.95 1.49
CA ILE A 154 15.32 -6.06 0.49
C ILE A 154 15.99 -6.28 -0.86
N VAL A 155 15.64 -7.38 -1.53
CA VAL A 155 16.13 -7.67 -2.88
C VAL A 155 14.99 -7.41 -3.88
N VAL A 156 15.26 -6.62 -4.92
CA VAL A 156 14.24 -6.16 -5.85
C VAL A 156 14.80 -6.03 -7.28
N SER A 157 13.94 -6.13 -8.29
CA SER A 157 14.31 -5.76 -9.66
C SER A 157 14.78 -4.29 -9.73
N ARG A 158 15.81 -4.00 -10.54
CA ARG A 158 16.21 -2.59 -10.82
C ARG A 158 15.07 -1.74 -11.38
N LEU A 159 14.07 -2.36 -11.97
CA LEU A 159 12.85 -1.69 -12.46
C LEU A 159 11.82 -1.49 -11.35
N GLY A 160 12.13 -1.87 -10.09
CA GLY A 160 11.25 -1.68 -8.95
C GLY A 160 10.93 -0.21 -8.70
N HIS A 161 9.70 0.06 -8.31
CA HIS A 161 9.24 1.41 -8.04
C HIS A 161 10.00 2.04 -6.87
N TYR A 162 10.32 3.33 -6.97
CA TYR A 162 11.11 4.08 -5.97
C TYR A 162 10.49 4.09 -4.55
N SER A 163 9.19 3.79 -4.41
CA SER A 163 8.54 3.66 -3.11
C SER A 163 9.14 2.59 -2.21
N LEU A 164 9.81 1.58 -2.79
CA LEU A 164 10.50 0.54 -2.01
C LEU A 164 11.68 1.12 -1.21
N ASN A 165 12.39 2.11 -1.77
CA ASN A 165 13.41 2.86 -1.01
C ASN A 165 12.82 3.63 0.17
N LYS A 166 11.64 4.25 -0.03
CA LYS A 166 10.92 4.94 1.06
C LYS A 166 10.45 3.95 2.12
N ALA A 167 9.96 2.78 1.71
CA ALA A 167 9.54 1.75 2.63
C ALA A 167 10.71 1.20 3.46
N ALA A 168 11.89 0.96 2.86
CA ALA A 168 13.09 0.55 3.57
C ALA A 168 13.51 1.58 4.64
N ASP A 169 13.41 2.87 4.31
CA ASP A 169 13.69 4.00 5.23
C ASP A 169 12.71 3.99 6.41
N VAL A 170 11.41 4.04 6.13
CA VAL A 170 10.34 4.09 7.15
C VAL A 170 10.34 2.87 8.08
N LEU A 171 10.66 1.68 7.54
CA LEU A 171 10.71 0.43 8.31
C LEU A 171 12.01 0.27 9.13
N GLY A 172 12.92 1.26 9.09
CA GLY A 172 14.17 1.23 9.84
C GLY A 172 15.23 0.31 9.27
N LEU A 173 15.04 -0.21 8.07
CA LEU A 173 16.04 -1.03 7.36
C LEU A 173 17.16 -0.17 6.76
N GLY A 174 16.82 1.09 6.41
CA GLY A 174 17.71 2.00 5.69
C GLY A 174 17.73 1.75 4.17
N ARG A 175 17.89 2.81 3.39
CA ARG A 175 17.85 2.73 1.92
C ARG A 175 18.98 1.90 1.32
N LYS A 176 20.11 1.76 2.00
CA LYS A 176 21.24 0.94 1.56
C LYS A 176 20.99 -0.57 1.67
N SER A 177 19.98 -0.98 2.44
CA SER A 177 19.56 -2.38 2.53
C SER A 177 18.75 -2.84 1.30
N LEU A 178 18.41 -1.95 0.38
CA LEU A 178 17.71 -2.31 -0.84
C LEU A 178 18.73 -2.62 -1.95
N HIS A 179 18.75 -3.88 -2.39
CA HIS A 179 19.65 -4.42 -3.41
C HIS A 179 18.90 -4.60 -4.73
N ALA A 180 19.21 -3.77 -5.72
CA ALA A 180 18.62 -3.85 -7.04
C ALA A 180 19.31 -4.92 -7.90
N ILE A 181 18.51 -5.83 -8.46
CA ILE A 181 18.99 -6.87 -9.38
C ILE A 181 18.77 -6.42 -10.82
N GLU A 182 19.79 -6.56 -11.62
CA GLU A 182 19.75 -6.26 -13.05
C GLU A 182 18.73 -7.13 -13.79
N VAL A 183 18.27 -6.64 -14.93
CA VAL A 183 17.30 -7.32 -15.77
C VAL A 183 17.92 -7.63 -17.14
N ASP A 184 17.40 -8.66 -17.80
CA ASP A 184 17.77 -9.02 -19.17
C ASP A 184 17.14 -8.06 -20.22
N ALA A 185 17.41 -8.32 -21.50
CA ALA A 185 16.86 -7.53 -22.61
C ALA A 185 15.32 -7.59 -22.72
N HIS A 186 14.68 -8.52 -22.02
CA HIS A 186 13.23 -8.66 -21.95
C HIS A 186 12.63 -8.12 -20.64
N ASN A 187 13.41 -7.33 -19.88
CA ASN A 187 13.03 -6.77 -18.58
C ASN A 187 12.72 -7.83 -17.49
N ARG A 188 13.25 -9.05 -17.61
CA ARG A 188 13.14 -10.10 -16.60
C ARG A 188 14.35 -10.07 -15.68
N VAL A 189 14.13 -10.33 -14.40
CA VAL A 189 15.20 -10.38 -13.40
C VAL A 189 16.24 -11.45 -13.79
N ASP A 190 17.51 -11.11 -13.73
CA ASP A 190 18.62 -12.04 -13.89
C ASP A 190 18.67 -12.98 -12.66
N LEU A 191 18.22 -14.22 -12.85
CA LEU A 191 18.11 -15.20 -11.76
C LEU A 191 19.48 -15.62 -11.22
N ALA A 192 20.52 -15.70 -12.06
CA ALA A 192 21.85 -16.03 -11.60
C ALA A 192 22.46 -14.90 -10.74
N ARG A 193 22.15 -13.66 -11.09
CA ARG A 193 22.53 -12.50 -10.28
C ARG A 193 21.76 -12.45 -8.97
N LEU A 194 20.44 -12.73 -9.02
CA LEU A 194 19.60 -12.81 -7.84
C LEU A 194 20.15 -13.81 -6.84
N GLU A 195 20.43 -15.04 -7.28
CA GLU A 195 20.98 -16.10 -6.45
C GLU A 195 22.31 -15.71 -5.80
N ARG A 196 23.23 -15.14 -6.60
CA ARG A 196 24.51 -14.65 -6.06
C ARG A 196 24.32 -13.62 -4.97
N VAL A 197 23.50 -12.59 -5.21
CA VAL A 197 23.25 -11.53 -4.23
C VAL A 197 22.61 -12.09 -2.96
N CYS A 198 21.63 -12.99 -3.08
CA CYS A 198 21.03 -13.65 -1.93
C CYS A 198 22.07 -14.45 -1.10
N ASN A 199 22.93 -15.20 -1.76
CA ASN A 199 24.00 -15.97 -1.12
C ASN A 199 25.04 -15.05 -0.43
N GLU A 200 25.45 -13.97 -1.10
CA GLU A 200 26.36 -12.95 -0.53
C GLU A 200 25.77 -12.28 0.72
N LEU A 201 24.48 -11.96 0.68
CA LEU A 201 23.78 -11.36 1.83
C LEU A 201 23.63 -12.36 2.97
N ALA A 202 23.28 -13.61 2.68
CA ALA A 202 23.15 -14.66 3.69
C ALA A 202 24.48 -15.01 4.38
N ALA A 203 25.62 -14.81 3.70
CA ALA A 203 26.95 -15.04 4.24
C ALA A 203 27.47 -13.92 5.18
N ARG A 204 26.78 -12.78 5.25
CA ARG A 204 27.18 -11.61 6.06
C ARG A 204 26.68 -11.68 7.53
N ARG A 205 26.50 -12.85 8.06
CA ARG A 205 26.03 -13.08 9.45
C ARG A 205 26.93 -12.44 10.47
#